data_cac459241724ccdc4d8683c13edfc9e4
#
_entry.id   cac459241724ccdc4d8683c13edfc9e4
#
_cell.length_a   1.000
_cell.length_b   1.000
_cell.length_c   1.000
_cell.angle_alpha   90.00
_cell.angle_beta   90.00
_cell.angle_gamma   90.00
#
_symmetry.space_group_name_H-M   'P 1'
#
loop_
_entity.id
_entity.type
_entity.pdbx_description
1 polymer ?
#
loop_
_entity_poly.entity_id
_entity_poly.type
_entity_poly.pdbx_seq_one_letter_code
_entity_poly.pdbx_strand_id
1 'polypeptide(L)'
;MNKAGSALLLLLAIFFSQGLFPFSAAKDAATSISTPSLLSVYDLQRRIDTILSRSSLRKVLFSARIVSVETGEIVYEKNPHLALMPASNMKIVTSAAALEYLGRDFAFVTRVGLCGDTLVIKGSGDPLLGDKETETRNGRVFQPLIREIASRLRELEVASVSDILIDTSIFDNQRVHPSWPLNQLHQKYACEVSGLNYNGNCIDISAANRNGKPVLALDPPTDYVKLINALTIWRSRRSWFSVHRTGIPCELLVQGNCRTQAGPYAVAVENPALFFGRLLRNALIEEGVGVDGEVKESPAPEGCELRPLTEYVTSIGDCLQRTNKDSFGLAAEAMFKRLGVQSDPDRKQGSWEGGQKVLSGYLRGLGVEEREFVIADGSGLSRDNRLSANALTRVLMHLAAGADWEFYKSSLAVGGLDGTIENHFWERKYRGRVLAKSGYIQAVRALSGLVRTDSGDYVFSILANKAGSGARTAIDSAVKTVIDWGAGPGVRY
;
A
#
# COMPACT_ATOMS: atom_id res chain seq x y z
N MET A 1 9.07 -63.60 23.75
CA MET A 1 7.98 -64.62 23.63
C MET A 1 6.97 -64.01 22.63
N ASN A 2 7.02 -64.44 21.37
CA ASN A 2 6.06 -65.28 20.66
C ASN A 2 4.69 -64.58 20.44
N LYS A 3 4.06 -64.47 19.29
CA LYS A 3 4.09 -65.07 17.92
C LYS A 3 3.22 -64.17 17.05
N ALA A 4 3.48 -63.78 15.82
CA ALA A 4 3.39 -64.49 14.55
C ALA A 4 1.94 -64.95 14.16
N GLY A 5 1.52 -64.59 12.94
CA GLY A 5 0.41 -65.18 12.18
C GLY A 5 -0.18 -64.14 11.20
N SER A 6 0.25 -64.05 9.99
CA SER A 6 0.04 -64.80 8.73
C SER A 6 -1.33 -64.60 8.08
N ALA A 7 -1.29 -63.92 6.95
CA ALA A 7 -1.90 -64.15 5.63
C ALA A 7 -3.25 -64.87 5.49
N LEU A 8 -4.13 -64.34 4.67
CA LEU A 8 -4.91 -65.12 3.70
C LEU A 8 -5.29 -64.29 2.47
N LEU A 9 -4.73 -64.65 1.32
CA LEU A 9 -5.18 -64.39 -0.02
C LEU A 9 -6.51 -65.19 -0.25
N LEU A 10 -7.52 -64.57 -0.90
CA LEU A 10 -8.51 -65.34 -1.61
C LEU A 10 -8.79 -64.71 -2.99
N LEU A 11 -8.32 -65.38 -4.02
CA LEU A 11 -8.73 -65.26 -5.41
C LEU A 11 -10.14 -65.83 -5.55
N LEU A 12 -11.05 -65.14 -6.28
CA LEU A 12 -12.17 -65.80 -6.96
C LEU A 12 -12.38 -65.09 -8.31
N ALA A 13 -12.06 -65.85 -9.36
CA ALA A 13 -12.42 -65.56 -10.75
C ALA A 13 -13.79 -66.24 -11.02
N ILE A 14 -14.38 -65.84 -12.18
CA ILE A 14 -15.49 -66.47 -12.94
C ILE A 14 -16.79 -65.65 -12.83
N PHE A 15 -17.40 -65.11 -13.87
CA PHE A 15 -17.89 -65.64 -15.14
C PHE A 15 -18.22 -64.49 -16.15
N PHE A 16 -17.89 -64.75 -17.43
CA PHE A 16 -18.38 -64.02 -18.61
C PHE A 16 -19.87 -64.26 -18.82
N SER A 17 -20.65 -63.18 -19.08
CA SER A 17 -21.85 -63.29 -19.90
C SER A 17 -21.95 -62.04 -20.79
N GLN A 18 -21.99 -62.30 -22.07
CA GLN A 18 -22.14 -61.32 -23.15
C GLN A 18 -23.52 -60.69 -23.11
N GLY A 19 -23.59 -59.37 -23.07
CA GLY A 19 -24.80 -58.60 -23.34
C GLY A 19 -24.43 -57.48 -24.32
N LEU A 20 -24.73 -57.64 -25.61
CA LEU A 20 -24.67 -56.58 -26.62
C LEU A 20 -25.68 -55.48 -26.27
N PHE A 21 -25.21 -54.27 -25.97
CA PHE A 21 -25.99 -53.05 -26.07
C PHE A 21 -25.33 -52.10 -27.05
N PRO A 22 -26.07 -51.35 -27.90
CA PRO A 22 -25.52 -50.57 -28.98
C PRO A 22 -24.83 -49.30 -28.44
N PHE A 23 -23.61 -49.06 -28.90
CA PHE A 23 -22.88 -47.82 -28.69
C PHE A 23 -23.64 -46.68 -29.37
N SER A 24 -24.28 -45.83 -28.53
CA SER A 24 -24.68 -44.50 -28.93
C SER A 24 -23.43 -43.62 -28.87
N ALA A 25 -22.97 -43.14 -30.01
CA ALA A 25 -21.88 -42.18 -30.11
C ALA A 25 -22.29 -40.85 -29.46
N ALA A 26 -21.92 -40.68 -28.21
CA ALA A 26 -21.86 -39.35 -27.61
C ALA A 26 -20.75 -38.58 -28.30
N LYS A 27 -21.12 -37.58 -29.13
CA LYS A 27 -20.20 -36.61 -29.65
C LYS A 27 -19.54 -35.90 -28.46
N ASP A 28 -18.27 -36.18 -28.21
CA ASP A 28 -17.43 -35.38 -27.39
C ASP A 28 -17.45 -33.95 -27.95
N ALA A 29 -18.17 -33.05 -27.26
CA ALA A 29 -17.99 -31.64 -27.44
C ALA A 29 -16.66 -31.30 -26.77
N ALA A 30 -15.55 -31.54 -27.50
CA ALA A 30 -14.29 -30.94 -27.16
C ALA A 30 -14.49 -29.43 -27.26
N THR A 31 -14.63 -28.81 -26.09
CA THR A 31 -14.51 -27.35 -25.95
C THR A 31 -13.10 -27.01 -26.41
N SER A 32 -12.96 -26.63 -27.66
CA SER A 32 -11.70 -26.13 -28.21
C SER A 32 -11.39 -24.83 -27.44
N ILE A 33 -10.53 -24.91 -26.43
CA ILE A 33 -9.82 -23.75 -25.94
C ILE A 33 -9.04 -23.24 -27.15
N SER A 34 -9.54 -22.18 -27.77
CA SER A 34 -8.87 -21.55 -28.91
C SER A 34 -7.60 -20.89 -28.40
N THR A 35 -6.48 -21.59 -28.48
CA THR A 35 -5.15 -20.96 -28.38
C THR A 35 -5.10 -19.82 -29.37
N PRO A 36 -4.75 -18.59 -28.95
CA PRO A 36 -4.58 -17.47 -29.88
C PRO A 36 -3.62 -17.89 -30.99
N SER A 37 -3.96 -17.68 -32.26
CA SER A 37 -3.06 -18.03 -33.36
C SER A 37 -1.77 -17.22 -33.21
N LEU A 38 -0.61 -17.80 -33.55
CA LEU A 38 0.70 -17.12 -33.53
C LEU A 38 0.68 -15.76 -34.27
N LEU A 39 -0.12 -15.65 -35.36
CA LEU A 39 -0.35 -14.41 -36.10
C LEU A 39 -1.06 -13.33 -35.23
N SER A 40 -1.97 -13.72 -34.35
CA SER A 40 -2.68 -12.75 -33.49
C SER A 40 -1.80 -12.19 -32.35
N VAL A 41 -0.89 -13.00 -31.78
CA VAL A 41 0.11 -12.54 -30.80
C VAL A 41 1.12 -11.60 -31.45
N TYR A 42 1.59 -11.93 -32.66
CA TYR A 42 2.50 -11.05 -33.45
C TYR A 42 1.85 -9.67 -33.71
N ASP A 43 0.57 -9.63 -34.09
CA ASP A 43 -0.12 -8.36 -34.30
C ASP A 43 -0.23 -7.53 -33.00
N LEU A 44 -0.51 -8.15 -31.86
CA LEU A 44 -0.48 -7.50 -30.55
C LEU A 44 0.90 -6.88 -30.28
N GLN A 45 1.96 -7.67 -30.43
CA GLN A 45 3.34 -7.23 -30.20
C GLN A 45 3.70 -6.03 -31.09
N ARG A 46 3.42 -6.10 -32.38
CA ARG A 46 3.65 -5.02 -33.34
C ARG A 46 2.91 -3.74 -32.97
N ARG A 47 1.64 -3.83 -32.51
CA ARG A 47 0.83 -2.68 -32.11
C ARG A 47 1.39 -2.02 -30.86
N ILE A 48 1.75 -2.81 -29.85
CA ILE A 48 2.35 -2.28 -28.60
C ILE A 48 3.71 -1.65 -28.92
N ASP A 49 4.56 -2.28 -29.72
CA ASP A 49 5.84 -1.71 -30.14
C ASP A 49 5.68 -0.38 -30.87
N THR A 50 4.71 -0.28 -31.77
CA THR A 50 4.39 0.99 -32.45
C THR A 50 4.04 2.10 -31.45
N ILE A 51 3.29 1.78 -30.40
CA ILE A 51 2.92 2.74 -29.35
C ILE A 51 4.15 3.18 -28.55
N LEU A 52 4.97 2.22 -28.08
CA LEU A 52 6.10 2.49 -27.19
C LEU A 52 7.33 3.05 -27.93
N SER A 53 7.39 2.96 -29.25
CA SER A 53 8.49 3.44 -30.10
C SER A 53 8.20 4.77 -30.81
N ARG A 54 7.13 5.49 -30.46
CA ARG A 54 6.81 6.80 -31.04
C ARG A 54 7.97 7.77 -30.86
N SER A 55 8.19 8.67 -31.81
CA SER A 55 9.29 9.63 -31.82
C SER A 55 9.36 10.50 -30.54
N SER A 56 8.21 10.85 -29.97
CA SER A 56 8.11 11.57 -28.70
C SER A 56 8.61 10.78 -27.47
N LEU A 57 8.74 9.46 -27.61
CA LEU A 57 9.16 8.55 -26.54
C LEU A 57 10.58 7.98 -26.72
N ARG A 58 11.31 8.41 -27.74
CA ARG A 58 12.65 7.86 -28.10
C ARG A 58 13.69 7.89 -26.97
N LYS A 59 13.53 8.80 -25.98
CA LYS A 59 14.42 8.91 -24.82
C LYS A 59 13.92 8.11 -23.60
N VAL A 60 12.69 7.60 -23.65
CA VAL A 60 12.09 6.85 -22.54
C VAL A 60 12.66 5.44 -22.53
N LEU A 61 13.08 4.99 -21.35
CA LEU A 61 13.49 3.61 -21.12
C LEU A 61 12.28 2.82 -20.66
N PHE A 62 11.90 1.81 -21.43
CA PHE A 62 10.79 0.91 -21.08
C PHE A 62 11.30 -0.46 -20.64
N SER A 63 10.71 -1.00 -19.58
CA SER A 63 10.73 -2.41 -19.20
C SER A 63 9.27 -2.86 -19.16
N ALA A 64 8.88 -3.81 -20.01
CA ALA A 64 7.49 -4.23 -20.13
C ALA A 64 7.38 -5.75 -20.29
N ARG A 65 6.35 -6.35 -19.69
CA ARG A 65 6.01 -7.76 -19.83
C ARG A 65 4.51 -7.98 -19.61
N ILE A 66 3.91 -8.87 -20.41
CA ILE A 66 2.51 -9.27 -20.33
C ILE A 66 2.44 -10.79 -20.44
N VAL A 67 1.76 -11.43 -19.49
CA VAL A 67 1.71 -12.89 -19.33
C VAL A 67 0.27 -13.34 -19.13
N SER A 68 -0.16 -14.38 -19.85
CA SER A 68 -1.45 -15.02 -19.61
C SER A 68 -1.50 -15.68 -18.24
N VAL A 69 -2.56 -15.43 -17.47
CA VAL A 69 -2.75 -16.03 -16.14
C VAL A 69 -3.01 -17.52 -16.26
N GLU A 70 -3.79 -17.94 -17.25
CA GLU A 70 -4.23 -19.31 -17.43
C GLU A 70 -3.11 -20.23 -17.97
N THR A 71 -2.33 -19.73 -18.91
CA THR A 71 -1.32 -20.58 -19.62
C THR A 71 0.13 -20.30 -19.18
N GLY A 72 0.40 -19.16 -18.57
CA GLY A 72 1.76 -18.68 -18.31
C GLY A 72 2.50 -18.20 -19.56
N GLU A 73 1.82 -18.15 -20.74
CA GLU A 73 2.43 -17.71 -21.99
C GLU A 73 2.74 -16.21 -21.97
N ILE A 74 3.93 -15.85 -22.44
CA ILE A 74 4.36 -14.46 -22.58
C ILE A 74 3.85 -13.94 -23.92
N VAL A 75 2.85 -13.06 -23.88
CA VAL A 75 2.27 -12.48 -25.10
C VAL A 75 2.97 -11.20 -25.56
N TYR A 76 3.67 -10.51 -24.66
CA TYR A 76 4.49 -9.34 -24.98
C TYR A 76 5.63 -9.16 -23.99
N GLU A 77 6.80 -8.76 -24.50
CA GLU A 77 7.91 -8.28 -23.68
C GLU A 77 8.79 -7.25 -24.41
N LYS A 78 9.32 -6.31 -23.65
CA LYS A 78 10.31 -5.32 -24.10
C LYS A 78 11.26 -5.02 -22.96
N ASN A 79 12.54 -5.40 -23.12
CA ASN A 79 13.55 -5.28 -22.06
C ASN A 79 13.05 -5.81 -20.70
N PRO A 80 12.44 -7.01 -20.59
CA PRO A 80 11.70 -7.46 -19.43
C PRO A 80 12.57 -7.53 -18.17
N HIS A 81 13.88 -7.77 -18.30
CA HIS A 81 14.86 -7.87 -17.21
C HIS A 81 15.58 -6.54 -16.89
N LEU A 82 15.24 -5.46 -17.61
CA LEU A 82 15.83 -4.14 -17.32
C LEU A 82 15.27 -3.57 -16.03
N ALA A 83 16.11 -3.45 -15.01
CA ALA A 83 15.77 -2.90 -13.70
C ALA A 83 15.64 -1.37 -13.77
N LEU A 84 14.44 -0.86 -13.57
CA LEU A 84 14.10 0.56 -13.60
C LEU A 84 13.57 1.04 -12.24
N MET A 85 13.55 2.34 -12.00
CA MET A 85 12.85 2.91 -10.85
C MET A 85 11.37 2.58 -10.97
N PRO A 86 10.77 1.85 -9.98
CA PRO A 86 9.39 1.40 -10.07
C PRO A 86 8.39 2.46 -9.59
N ALA A 87 8.84 3.50 -8.89
CA ALA A 87 7.98 4.36 -8.10
C ALA A 87 7.02 3.50 -7.23
N SER A 88 5.75 3.88 -7.09
CA SER A 88 4.80 3.15 -6.24
C SER A 88 4.45 1.73 -6.72
N ASN A 89 4.99 1.24 -7.86
CA ASN A 89 4.88 -0.19 -8.18
C ASN A 89 5.73 -1.08 -7.26
N MET A 90 6.68 -0.47 -6.50
CA MET A 90 7.34 -1.14 -5.37
C MET A 90 6.32 -1.74 -4.38
N LYS A 91 5.21 -1.06 -4.17
CA LYS A 91 4.13 -1.48 -3.26
C LYS A 91 3.52 -2.84 -3.62
N ILE A 92 3.58 -3.28 -4.88
CA ILE A 92 3.16 -4.63 -5.29
C ILE A 92 4.01 -5.67 -4.58
N VAL A 93 5.34 -5.51 -4.59
CA VAL A 93 6.26 -6.45 -3.94
C VAL A 93 6.07 -6.42 -2.42
N THR A 94 5.97 -5.21 -1.85
CA THR A 94 5.79 -5.03 -0.39
C THR A 94 4.48 -5.65 0.09
N SER A 95 3.37 -5.37 -0.58
CA SER A 95 2.05 -5.85 -0.19
C SER A 95 1.88 -7.36 -0.44
N ALA A 96 2.49 -7.89 -1.50
CA ALA A 96 2.53 -9.32 -1.77
C ALA A 96 3.31 -10.08 -0.69
N ALA A 97 4.52 -9.65 -0.38
CA ALA A 97 5.34 -10.24 0.68
C ALA A 97 4.66 -10.11 2.06
N ALA A 98 3.99 -8.98 2.33
CA ALA A 98 3.25 -8.80 3.58
C ALA A 98 2.09 -9.80 3.69
N LEU A 99 1.33 -10.02 2.63
CA LEU A 99 0.25 -11.01 2.63
C LEU A 99 0.80 -12.43 2.83
N GLU A 100 1.89 -12.78 2.17
CA GLU A 100 2.48 -14.12 2.24
C GLU A 100 3.10 -14.43 3.60
N TYR A 101 3.89 -13.50 4.16
CA TYR A 101 4.66 -13.79 5.38
C TYR A 101 3.94 -13.41 6.67
N LEU A 102 3.05 -12.43 6.66
CA LEU A 102 2.23 -12.08 7.83
C LEU A 102 0.93 -12.89 7.85
N GLY A 103 0.42 -13.25 6.69
CA GLY A 103 -0.83 -13.99 6.52
C GLY A 103 -2.06 -13.09 6.40
N ARG A 104 -3.14 -13.66 5.87
CA ARG A 104 -4.40 -12.97 5.62
C ARG A 104 -5.10 -12.47 6.90
N ASP A 105 -4.91 -13.19 7.99
CA ASP A 105 -5.56 -12.89 9.27
C ASP A 105 -4.71 -11.97 10.15
N PHE A 106 -3.57 -11.52 9.65
CA PHE A 106 -2.71 -10.59 10.39
C PHE A 106 -3.42 -9.27 10.62
N ALA A 107 -3.24 -8.74 11.84
CA ALA A 107 -3.67 -7.41 12.21
C ALA A 107 -2.59 -6.66 13.01
N PHE A 108 -2.52 -5.37 12.82
CA PHE A 108 -1.84 -4.47 13.73
C PHE A 108 -2.74 -4.25 14.95
N VAL A 109 -2.21 -4.44 16.16
CA VAL A 109 -2.97 -4.27 17.40
C VAL A 109 -2.25 -3.26 18.30
N THR A 110 -2.82 -2.06 18.39
CA THR A 110 -2.36 -1.03 19.29
C THR A 110 -3.09 -1.18 20.64
N ARG A 111 -2.34 -1.34 21.74
CA ARG A 111 -2.88 -1.57 23.08
C ARG A 111 -2.75 -0.35 23.94
N VAL A 112 -3.81 -0.05 24.67
CA VAL A 112 -3.85 1.04 25.64
C VAL A 112 -4.21 0.48 27.00
N GLY A 113 -3.46 0.86 28.01
CA GLY A 113 -3.70 0.39 29.38
C GLY A 113 -2.94 1.19 30.42
N LEU A 114 -3.16 0.86 31.68
CA LEU A 114 -2.47 1.46 32.82
C LEU A 114 -1.40 0.52 33.37
N CYS A 115 -0.24 1.08 33.66
CA CYS A 115 0.85 0.47 34.39
C CYS A 115 0.99 1.24 35.71
N GLY A 116 0.34 0.75 36.80
CA GLY A 116 0.12 1.56 37.98
C GLY A 116 -0.77 2.77 37.63
N ASP A 117 -0.26 3.97 37.84
CA ASP A 117 -0.88 5.25 37.48
C ASP A 117 -0.39 5.84 36.15
N THR A 118 0.52 5.16 35.47
CA THR A 118 1.04 5.57 34.16
C THR A 118 0.17 5.04 33.01
N LEU A 119 -0.27 5.92 32.13
CA LEU A 119 -0.99 5.55 30.92
C LEU A 119 0.01 5.10 29.84
N VAL A 120 -0.10 3.85 29.40
CA VAL A 120 0.80 3.27 28.39
C VAL A 120 0.04 3.00 27.10
N ILE A 121 0.57 3.49 25.99
CA ILE A 121 0.09 3.21 24.65
C ILE A 121 1.17 2.41 23.92
N LYS A 122 0.93 1.11 23.74
CA LYS A 122 1.85 0.22 23.06
C LYS A 122 1.51 0.14 21.56
N GLY A 123 2.31 0.83 20.76
CA GLY A 123 2.19 0.84 19.32
C GLY A 123 2.57 -0.50 18.70
N SER A 124 1.92 -0.85 17.60
CA SER A 124 2.19 -2.07 16.79
C SER A 124 2.80 -1.76 15.43
N GLY A 125 3.05 -0.47 15.16
CA GLY A 125 3.40 0.00 13.82
C GLY A 125 2.18 0.23 12.93
N ASP A 126 0.97 0.20 13.48
CA ASP A 126 -0.29 0.41 12.74
C ASP A 126 -0.24 1.70 11.92
N PRO A 127 -0.34 1.63 10.57
CA PRO A 127 -0.29 2.83 9.73
C PRO A 127 -1.63 3.55 9.60
N LEU A 128 -2.73 2.93 10.03
CA LEU A 128 -4.09 3.41 9.79
C LEU A 128 -4.82 3.78 11.08
N LEU A 129 -4.15 3.80 12.22
CA LEU A 129 -4.75 4.23 13.47
C LEU A 129 -5.30 5.67 13.33
N GLY A 130 -6.60 5.85 13.48
CA GLY A 130 -7.28 7.13 13.27
C GLY A 130 -7.34 7.61 11.82
N ASP A 131 -7.26 6.71 10.82
CA ASP A 131 -7.40 7.06 9.40
C ASP A 131 -8.88 7.18 9.01
N LYS A 132 -9.36 8.41 8.86
CA LYS A 132 -10.76 8.72 8.48
C LYS A 132 -11.22 8.03 7.20
N GLU A 133 -10.32 7.86 6.23
CA GLU A 133 -10.62 7.22 4.94
C GLU A 133 -10.94 5.74 5.13
N THR A 134 -10.15 5.03 5.94
CA THR A 134 -10.38 3.62 6.26
C THR A 134 -11.69 3.44 7.03
N GLU A 135 -11.97 4.28 8.03
CA GLU A 135 -13.22 4.23 8.79
C GLU A 135 -14.45 4.46 7.90
N THR A 136 -14.40 5.47 7.04
CA THR A 136 -15.47 5.78 6.08
C THR A 136 -15.69 4.61 5.11
N ARG A 137 -14.64 4.03 4.57
CA ARG A 137 -14.70 2.90 3.63
C ARG A 137 -15.34 1.67 4.26
N ASN A 138 -15.06 1.45 5.54
CA ASN A 138 -15.61 0.34 6.32
C ASN A 138 -17.01 0.64 6.87
N GLY A 139 -17.62 1.78 6.51
CA GLY A 139 -18.94 2.18 6.97
C GLY A 139 -19.02 2.47 8.48
N ARG A 140 -17.87 2.72 9.13
CA ARG A 140 -17.80 3.05 10.55
C ARG A 140 -17.85 4.57 10.75
N VAL A 141 -18.50 4.99 11.82
CA VAL A 141 -18.45 6.39 12.23
C VAL A 141 -17.05 6.65 12.81
N PHE A 142 -16.35 7.65 12.23
CA PHE A 142 -15.08 8.08 12.78
C PHE A 142 -15.28 8.66 14.17
N GLN A 143 -14.93 7.87 15.18
CA GLN A 143 -14.81 8.37 16.55
C GLN A 143 -13.33 8.65 16.82
N PRO A 144 -12.98 9.85 17.31
CA PRO A 144 -11.60 10.13 17.67
C PRO A 144 -11.18 9.18 18.79
N LEU A 145 -10.31 8.23 18.45
CA LEU A 145 -9.65 7.29 19.36
C LEU A 145 -9.22 7.96 20.67
N ILE A 146 -8.66 9.13 20.56
CA ILE A 146 -8.16 9.92 21.69
C ILE A 146 -9.27 10.23 22.70
N ARG A 147 -10.48 10.59 22.25
CA ARG A 147 -11.63 10.84 23.11
C ARG A 147 -12.16 9.55 23.75
N GLU A 148 -12.11 8.44 23.03
CA GLU A 148 -12.50 7.14 23.57
C GLU A 148 -11.61 6.76 24.76
N ILE A 149 -10.28 6.91 24.63
CA ILE A 149 -9.34 6.65 25.74
C ILE A 149 -9.67 7.55 26.95
N ALA A 150 -9.90 8.82 26.72
CA ALA A 150 -10.26 9.76 27.78
C ALA A 150 -11.59 9.39 28.46
N SER A 151 -12.62 9.05 27.70
CA SER A 151 -13.91 8.61 28.24
C SER A 151 -13.79 7.33 29.05
N ARG A 152 -12.99 6.35 28.60
CA ARG A 152 -12.75 5.10 29.35
C ARG A 152 -12.08 5.35 30.71
N LEU A 153 -11.09 6.23 30.78
CA LEU A 153 -10.45 6.58 32.04
C LEU A 153 -11.43 7.25 33.00
N ARG A 154 -12.29 8.14 32.48
CA ARG A 154 -13.35 8.78 33.29
C ARG A 154 -14.38 7.75 33.80
N GLU A 155 -14.83 6.81 32.94
CA GLU A 155 -15.73 5.72 33.36
C GLU A 155 -15.15 4.84 34.45
N LEU A 156 -13.83 4.71 34.50
CA LEU A 156 -13.10 4.00 35.57
C LEU A 156 -12.77 4.87 36.76
N GLU A 157 -13.32 6.10 36.82
CA GLU A 157 -13.11 7.09 37.94
C GLU A 157 -11.62 7.41 38.18
N VAL A 158 -10.77 7.33 37.09
CA VAL A 158 -9.36 7.72 37.18
C VAL A 158 -9.28 9.24 37.20
N ALA A 159 -8.92 9.81 38.30
CA ALA A 159 -8.84 11.27 38.51
C ALA A 159 -7.62 11.87 37.74
N SER A 160 -6.48 11.18 37.79
CA SER A 160 -5.27 11.59 37.05
C SER A 160 -4.40 10.40 36.70
N VAL A 161 -3.51 10.61 35.73
CA VAL A 161 -2.41 9.71 35.41
C VAL A 161 -1.08 10.41 35.65
N SER A 162 -0.05 9.67 36.06
CA SER A 162 1.28 10.24 36.31
C SER A 162 1.94 10.68 35.01
N ASP A 163 2.25 9.76 34.10
CA ASP A 163 2.83 10.00 32.78
C ASP A 163 2.00 9.36 31.68
N ILE A 164 2.21 9.82 30.45
CA ILE A 164 1.74 9.15 29.24
C ILE A 164 2.96 8.60 28.52
N LEU A 165 3.09 7.26 28.47
CA LEU A 165 4.17 6.58 27.76
C LEU A 165 3.68 6.05 26.42
N ILE A 166 4.38 6.43 25.36
CA ILE A 166 4.16 5.93 24.00
C ILE A 166 5.28 4.94 23.67
N ASP A 167 4.95 3.66 23.66
CA ASP A 167 5.89 2.59 23.33
C ASP A 167 5.90 2.35 21.82
N THR A 168 6.98 2.76 21.19
CA THR A 168 7.23 2.61 19.75
C THR A 168 8.24 1.52 19.43
N SER A 169 8.64 0.71 20.40
CA SER A 169 9.77 -0.22 20.33
C SER A 169 9.61 -1.36 19.32
N ILE A 170 8.42 -1.54 18.76
CA ILE A 170 8.19 -2.48 17.64
C ILE A 170 9.00 -2.14 16.39
N PHE A 171 9.35 -0.85 16.19
CA PHE A 171 10.25 -0.39 15.13
C PHE A 171 11.49 0.27 15.73
N ASP A 172 12.57 0.31 14.94
CA ASP A 172 13.77 1.07 15.27
C ASP A 172 13.50 2.59 15.28
N ASN A 173 14.46 3.35 15.82
CA ASN A 173 14.34 4.80 15.93
C ASN A 173 14.56 5.55 14.59
N GLN A 174 14.88 4.84 13.51
CA GLN A 174 15.01 5.44 12.20
C GLN A 174 13.61 5.67 11.60
N ARG A 175 13.07 6.89 11.71
CA ARG A 175 11.73 7.24 11.23
C ARG A 175 11.68 7.73 9.79
N VAL A 176 12.82 8.17 9.26
CA VAL A 176 12.97 8.66 7.88
C VAL A 176 14.02 7.82 7.17
N HIS A 177 13.67 7.29 5.99
CA HIS A 177 14.65 6.55 5.20
C HIS A 177 15.76 7.48 4.66
N PRO A 178 17.05 7.11 4.74
CA PRO A 178 18.17 8.01 4.42
C PRO A 178 18.17 8.55 2.99
N SER A 179 17.60 7.81 2.03
CA SER A 179 17.53 8.24 0.63
C SER A 179 16.30 9.08 0.29
N TRP A 180 15.43 9.39 1.26
CA TRP A 180 14.28 10.26 1.01
C TRP A 180 14.70 11.73 0.90
N PRO A 181 14.04 12.50 0.01
CA PRO A 181 14.39 13.90 -0.19
C PRO A 181 14.01 14.75 1.03
N LEU A 182 14.99 15.28 1.73
CA LEU A 182 14.81 16.06 2.98
C LEU A 182 13.87 17.25 2.81
N ASN A 183 13.87 17.88 1.63
CA ASN A 183 12.98 19.01 1.33
C ASN A 183 11.52 18.62 1.10
N GLN A 184 11.19 17.32 1.15
CA GLN A 184 9.82 16.80 0.96
C GLN A 184 9.25 16.14 2.22
N LEU A 185 9.95 16.12 3.34
CA LEU A 185 9.52 15.45 4.57
C LEU A 185 8.25 16.08 5.22
N HIS A 186 7.83 17.24 4.77
CA HIS A 186 6.53 17.84 5.15
C HIS A 186 5.36 17.31 4.31
N GLN A 187 5.64 16.56 3.25
CA GLN A 187 4.61 15.99 2.38
C GLN A 187 4.06 14.68 2.97
N LYS A 188 2.74 14.46 2.87
CA LYS A 188 2.06 13.26 3.36
C LYS A 188 2.71 11.96 2.88
N TYR A 189 3.21 11.91 1.64
CA TYR A 189 3.83 10.72 1.06
C TYR A 189 5.25 10.43 1.59
N ALA A 190 5.86 11.37 2.31
CA ALA A 190 7.19 11.27 2.89
C ALA A 190 7.17 11.46 4.42
N CYS A 191 6.02 11.21 5.06
CA CYS A 191 5.89 11.29 6.50
C CYS A 191 6.80 10.28 7.21
N GLU A 192 7.18 10.60 8.43
CA GLU A 192 7.91 9.68 9.31
C GLU A 192 7.15 8.38 9.53
N VAL A 193 7.87 7.28 9.78
CA VAL A 193 7.32 5.94 10.06
C VAL A 193 7.72 5.54 11.47
N SER A 194 6.75 5.38 12.33
CA SER A 194 6.96 5.09 13.76
C SER A 194 6.27 3.80 14.20
N GLY A 195 6.67 3.28 15.35
CA GLY A 195 5.95 2.19 16.02
C GLY A 195 4.53 2.56 16.44
N LEU A 196 4.25 3.86 16.61
CA LEU A 196 2.91 4.40 16.73
C LEU A 196 2.72 5.51 15.69
N ASN A 197 1.76 5.33 14.79
CA ASN A 197 1.33 6.32 13.81
C ASN A 197 -0.13 6.71 14.11
N TYR A 198 -0.51 7.93 13.78
CA TYR A 198 -1.87 8.41 13.98
C TYR A 198 -2.27 9.42 12.91
N ASN A 199 -3.51 9.32 12.41
CA ASN A 199 -4.06 10.24 11.39
C ASN A 199 -3.14 10.40 10.16
N GLY A 200 -2.52 9.29 9.72
CA GLY A 200 -1.56 9.29 8.61
C GLY A 200 -0.29 10.11 8.87
N ASN A 201 0.04 10.34 10.14
CA ASN A 201 1.15 11.18 10.61
C ASN A 201 1.11 12.61 10.05
N CYS A 202 -0.11 13.13 9.86
CA CYS A 202 -0.36 14.43 9.28
C CYS A 202 -1.30 15.28 10.15
N ILE A 203 -1.18 16.58 9.93
CA ILE A 203 -2.12 17.58 10.40
C ILE A 203 -2.64 18.38 9.20
N ASP A 204 -3.93 18.65 9.17
CA ASP A 204 -4.53 19.45 8.11
C ASP A 204 -4.38 20.94 8.42
N ILE A 205 -3.82 21.70 7.49
CA ILE A 205 -3.68 23.15 7.58
C ILE A 205 -4.67 23.81 6.64
N SER A 206 -5.49 24.71 7.16
CA SER A 206 -6.41 25.55 6.38
C SER A 206 -6.07 27.02 6.58
N ALA A 207 -6.33 27.82 5.54
CA ALA A 207 -6.19 29.26 5.60
C ALA A 207 -7.50 29.93 5.19
N ALA A 208 -7.92 30.98 5.89
CA ALA A 208 -9.09 31.78 5.56
C ALA A 208 -8.78 33.27 5.72
N ASN A 209 -9.32 34.08 4.82
CA ASN A 209 -9.30 35.54 4.97
C ASN A 209 -10.42 35.98 5.90
N ARG A 210 -10.08 36.45 7.09
CA ARG A 210 -11.02 37.04 8.04
C ARG A 210 -10.77 38.54 8.17
N ASN A 211 -11.68 39.35 7.63
CA ASN A 211 -11.64 40.80 7.71
C ASN A 211 -10.30 41.42 7.22
N GLY A 212 -9.78 40.91 6.08
CA GLY A 212 -8.52 41.43 5.51
C GLY A 212 -7.26 40.88 6.16
N LYS A 213 -7.37 39.86 7.02
CA LYS A 213 -6.22 39.17 7.64
C LYS A 213 -6.28 37.67 7.34
N PRO A 214 -5.18 37.07 6.86
CA PRO A 214 -5.12 35.60 6.69
C PRO A 214 -4.96 34.93 8.05
N VAL A 215 -5.89 34.01 8.38
CA VAL A 215 -5.90 33.22 9.59
C VAL A 215 -5.68 31.77 9.23
N LEU A 216 -4.80 31.09 9.96
CA LEU A 216 -4.53 29.66 9.84
C LEU A 216 -5.32 28.88 10.87
N ALA A 217 -5.75 27.66 10.50
CA ALA A 217 -6.36 26.69 11.40
C ALA A 217 -5.72 25.32 11.19
N LEU A 218 -5.63 24.56 12.29
CA LEU A 218 -5.14 23.17 12.35
C LEU A 218 -6.30 22.22 12.64
N ASP A 219 -6.31 21.07 11.99
CA ASP A 219 -7.20 19.93 12.30
C ASP A 219 -6.37 18.62 12.38
N PRO A 220 -6.32 17.97 13.54
CA PRO A 220 -6.90 18.35 14.83
C PRO A 220 -6.25 19.63 15.42
N PRO A 221 -6.98 20.41 16.23
CA PRO A 221 -6.41 21.55 16.96
C PRO A 221 -5.30 21.08 17.91
N THR A 222 -4.17 21.77 17.90
CA THR A 222 -3.01 21.40 18.73
C THR A 222 -2.03 22.55 18.90
N ASP A 223 -1.28 22.53 19.97
CA ASP A 223 -0.11 23.38 20.21
C ASP A 223 1.22 22.68 19.91
N TYR A 224 1.16 21.42 19.44
CA TYR A 224 2.34 20.63 19.06
C TYR A 224 3.11 21.23 17.88
N VAL A 225 2.39 21.85 16.95
CA VAL A 225 2.97 22.46 15.73
C VAL A 225 2.83 23.97 15.82
N LYS A 226 3.96 24.67 15.71
CA LYS A 226 4.00 26.13 15.60
C LYS A 226 3.95 26.56 14.14
N LEU A 227 2.98 27.41 13.78
CA LEU A 227 2.84 27.98 12.46
C LEU A 227 3.43 29.38 12.36
N ILE A 228 4.33 29.60 11.40
CA ILE A 228 4.73 30.94 10.98
C ILE A 228 3.86 31.33 9.80
N ASN A 229 2.96 32.29 10.01
CA ASN A 229 2.04 32.76 8.99
C ASN A 229 2.66 33.89 8.17
N ALA A 230 3.12 33.55 6.96
CA ALA A 230 3.65 34.50 5.96
C ALA A 230 2.72 34.62 4.75
N LEU A 231 1.40 34.43 4.95
CA LEU A 231 0.40 34.59 3.90
C LEU A 231 0.16 36.05 3.59
N THR A 232 -0.04 36.34 2.32
CA THR A 232 -0.44 37.66 1.81
C THR A 232 -1.87 37.64 1.30
N ILE A 233 -2.46 38.80 1.04
CA ILE A 233 -3.78 38.96 0.43
C ILE A 233 -3.65 39.76 -0.86
N TRP A 234 -3.67 39.05 -1.99
CA TRP A 234 -3.70 39.65 -3.32
C TRP A 234 -5.04 39.36 -3.99
N ARG A 235 -5.85 40.40 -4.18
CA ARG A 235 -7.21 40.27 -4.70
C ARG A 235 -7.29 39.72 -6.13
N SER A 236 -6.23 39.90 -6.94
CA SER A 236 -6.14 39.44 -8.33
C SER A 236 -5.71 37.98 -8.48
N ARG A 237 -5.25 37.31 -7.41
CA ARG A 237 -4.73 35.94 -7.47
C ARG A 237 -5.65 34.95 -6.75
N ARG A 238 -5.64 33.68 -7.20
CA ARG A 238 -6.31 32.57 -6.50
C ARG A 238 -5.67 32.35 -5.13
N SER A 239 -6.46 31.84 -4.18
CA SER A 239 -5.94 31.37 -2.91
C SER A 239 -5.13 30.09 -3.11
N TRP A 240 -3.94 30.05 -2.53
CA TRP A 240 -3.05 28.88 -2.46
C TRP A 240 -2.00 29.14 -1.38
N PHE A 241 -1.46 28.09 -0.81
CA PHE A 241 -0.25 28.21 0.02
C PHE A 241 0.64 26.98 -0.12
N SER A 242 1.89 27.13 0.23
CA SER A 242 2.85 26.06 0.45
C SER A 242 3.29 26.05 1.91
N VAL A 243 3.69 24.88 2.36
CA VAL A 243 4.20 24.69 3.73
C VAL A 243 5.61 24.15 3.64
N HIS A 244 6.49 24.63 4.50
CA HIS A 244 7.89 24.23 4.56
C HIS A 244 8.34 24.08 6.01
N ARG A 245 9.19 23.09 6.31
CA ARG A 245 9.89 23.00 7.60
C ARG A 245 10.92 24.11 7.67
N THR A 246 11.05 24.78 8.82
CA THR A 246 12.00 25.88 9.03
C THR A 246 13.39 25.39 9.46
N GLY A 247 13.51 24.12 9.86
CA GLY A 247 14.70 23.56 10.50
C GLY A 247 14.65 23.61 12.03
N ILE A 248 13.66 24.30 12.60
CA ILE A 248 13.31 24.20 14.02
C ILE A 248 12.28 23.07 14.15
N PRO A 249 12.46 22.11 15.05
CA PRO A 249 11.50 21.01 15.24
C PRO A 249 10.07 21.51 15.46
N CYS A 250 9.12 20.85 14.81
CA CYS A 250 7.68 21.16 14.92
C CYS A 250 7.29 22.59 14.50
N GLU A 251 8.15 23.32 13.76
CA GLU A 251 7.84 24.65 13.25
C GLU A 251 7.68 24.64 11.73
N LEU A 252 6.55 25.17 11.25
CA LEU A 252 6.19 25.21 9.84
C LEU A 252 5.97 26.63 9.35
N LEU A 253 6.61 27.00 8.25
CA LEU A 253 6.37 28.25 7.51
C LEU A 253 5.26 28.03 6.50
N VAL A 254 4.18 28.81 6.61
CA VAL A 254 3.06 28.84 5.66
C VAL A 254 3.13 30.12 4.85
N GLN A 255 3.37 30.00 3.54
CA GLN A 255 3.53 31.14 2.65
C GLN A 255 2.68 31.00 1.39
N GLY A 256 2.17 32.13 0.89
CA GLY A 256 1.32 32.12 -0.30
C GLY A 256 0.33 33.28 -0.32
N ASN A 257 -0.82 33.05 -0.93
CA ASN A 257 -1.92 34.03 -1.06
C ASN A 257 -3.23 33.46 -0.54
N CYS A 258 -3.89 34.19 0.38
CA CYS A 258 -5.20 33.82 0.92
C CYS A 258 -6.24 34.89 0.61
N ARG A 259 -6.76 34.91 -0.63
CA ARG A 259 -7.82 35.84 -1.03
C ARG A 259 -9.13 35.57 -0.31
N THR A 260 -9.54 34.31 -0.22
CA THR A 260 -10.76 33.81 0.44
C THR A 260 -10.41 32.69 1.41
N GLN A 261 -10.22 31.48 0.88
CA GLN A 261 -9.82 30.29 1.63
C GLN A 261 -8.92 29.40 0.77
N ALA A 262 -8.05 28.62 1.41
CA ALA A 262 -7.19 27.60 0.81
C ALA A 262 -7.02 26.43 1.79
N GLY A 263 -6.77 25.24 1.25
CA GLY A 263 -6.70 24.00 2.02
C GLY A 263 -8.09 23.34 2.19
N PRO A 264 -8.25 22.35 3.11
CA PRO A 264 -7.15 21.84 3.94
C PRO A 264 -6.05 21.15 3.12
N TYR A 265 -4.80 21.25 3.57
CA TYR A 265 -3.67 20.49 3.04
C TYR A 265 -3.06 19.67 4.17
N ALA A 266 -2.95 18.35 3.94
CA ALA A 266 -2.33 17.43 4.89
C ALA A 266 -0.80 17.63 4.88
N VAL A 267 -0.25 17.95 6.03
CA VAL A 267 1.18 18.21 6.24
C VAL A 267 1.73 17.23 7.26
N ALA A 268 2.81 16.52 6.91
CA ALA A 268 3.43 15.55 7.79
C ALA A 268 4.07 16.21 9.01
N VAL A 269 3.75 15.69 10.19
CA VAL A 269 4.33 16.11 11.47
C VAL A 269 5.67 15.41 11.72
N GLU A 270 6.50 16.02 12.56
CA GLU A 270 7.69 15.38 13.14
C GLU A 270 7.28 14.61 14.39
N ASN A 271 7.94 13.49 14.66
CA ASN A 271 7.68 12.61 15.76
C ASN A 271 6.17 12.32 16.00
N PRO A 272 5.58 11.46 15.16
CA PRO A 272 4.15 11.18 15.22
C PRO A 272 3.68 10.57 16.56
N ALA A 273 4.57 9.89 17.29
CA ALA A 273 4.27 9.34 18.61
C ALA A 273 4.05 10.45 19.64
N LEU A 274 4.93 11.44 19.70
CA LEU A 274 4.76 12.58 20.61
C LEU A 274 3.60 13.49 20.17
N PHE A 275 3.37 13.64 18.86
CA PHE A 275 2.18 14.33 18.34
C PHE A 275 0.89 13.67 18.86
N PHE A 276 0.76 12.35 18.72
CA PHE A 276 -0.37 11.60 19.27
C PHE A 276 -0.51 11.80 20.79
N GLY A 277 0.60 11.62 21.52
CA GLY A 277 0.60 11.76 22.97
C GLY A 277 0.20 13.16 23.45
N ARG A 278 0.59 14.22 22.70
CA ARG A 278 0.16 15.59 23.00
C ARG A 278 -1.33 15.81 22.79
N LEU A 279 -1.87 15.28 21.70
CA LEU A 279 -3.32 15.30 21.45
C LEU A 279 -4.08 14.54 22.53
N LEU A 280 -3.57 13.37 22.94
CA LEU A 280 -4.19 12.58 24.02
C LEU A 280 -4.18 13.32 25.35
N ARG A 281 -3.03 13.92 25.72
CA ARG A 281 -2.94 14.75 26.94
C ARG A 281 -3.98 15.86 26.98
N ASN A 282 -4.12 16.58 25.87
CA ASN A 282 -5.09 17.67 25.78
C ASN A 282 -6.53 17.16 25.94
N ALA A 283 -6.87 16.05 25.30
CA ALA A 283 -8.20 15.45 25.41
C ALA A 283 -8.49 14.90 26.82
N LEU A 284 -7.50 14.33 27.51
CA LEU A 284 -7.64 13.89 28.91
C LEU A 284 -8.00 15.07 29.80
N ILE A 285 -7.28 16.18 29.67
CA ILE A 285 -7.53 17.40 30.44
C ILE A 285 -8.94 17.98 30.16
N GLU A 286 -9.34 17.99 28.87
CA GLU A 286 -10.68 18.44 28.43
C GLU A 286 -11.80 17.57 29.05
N GLU A 287 -11.57 16.27 29.22
CA GLU A 287 -12.50 15.31 29.80
C GLU A 287 -12.39 15.24 31.35
N GLY A 288 -11.55 16.07 31.97
CA GLY A 288 -11.40 16.16 33.42
C GLY A 288 -10.46 15.14 34.05
N VAL A 289 -9.65 14.43 33.22
CA VAL A 289 -8.60 13.53 33.75
C VAL A 289 -7.28 14.29 33.81
N GLY A 290 -6.70 14.42 34.98
CA GLY A 290 -5.40 15.08 35.20
C GLY A 290 -4.26 14.31 34.55
N VAL A 291 -3.20 15.03 34.16
CA VAL A 291 -1.91 14.45 33.73
C VAL A 291 -0.83 15.19 34.53
N ASP A 292 -0.32 14.54 35.58
CA ASP A 292 0.59 15.15 36.53
C ASP A 292 2.02 15.29 36.04
N GLY A 293 2.42 14.41 35.10
CA GLY A 293 3.75 14.36 34.54
C GLY A 293 3.79 14.70 33.04
N GLU A 294 4.59 13.93 32.29
CA GLU A 294 4.97 14.25 30.92
C GLU A 294 4.47 13.20 29.93
N VAL A 295 4.43 13.60 28.64
CA VAL A 295 4.31 12.68 27.51
C VAL A 295 5.71 12.26 27.09
N LYS A 296 5.98 10.96 27.12
CA LYS A 296 7.30 10.39 26.81
C LYS A 296 7.20 9.30 25.76
N GLU A 297 8.15 9.26 24.85
CA GLU A 297 8.37 8.12 23.97
C GLU A 297 9.41 7.20 24.63
N SER A 298 8.95 6.06 25.11
CA SER A 298 9.77 5.09 25.84
C SER A 298 9.13 3.71 25.78
N PRO A 299 9.91 2.63 25.76
CA PRO A 299 9.36 1.29 25.98
C PRO A 299 8.55 1.23 27.28
N ALA A 300 7.52 0.40 27.31
CA ALA A 300 6.80 0.11 28.54
C ALA A 300 7.78 -0.41 29.61
N PRO A 301 7.57 -0.05 30.91
CA PRO A 301 8.47 -0.50 31.99
C PRO A 301 8.57 -2.03 32.02
N GLU A 302 9.77 -2.54 32.25
CA GLU A 302 10.01 -3.98 32.36
C GLU A 302 9.21 -4.56 33.56
N GLY A 303 8.55 -5.71 33.33
CA GLY A 303 7.69 -6.32 34.34
C GLY A 303 6.34 -5.64 34.54
N CYS A 304 5.98 -4.63 33.76
CA CYS A 304 4.70 -3.99 33.82
C CYS A 304 3.57 -4.93 33.35
N GLU A 305 2.66 -5.29 34.26
CA GLU A 305 1.38 -5.88 33.90
C GLU A 305 0.41 -4.77 33.49
N LEU A 306 0.21 -4.64 32.19
CA LEU A 306 -0.68 -3.64 31.61
C LEU A 306 -2.14 -3.97 31.97
N ARG A 307 -2.80 -3.15 32.80
CA ARG A 307 -4.25 -3.22 32.99
C ARG A 307 -4.92 -2.68 31.74
N PRO A 308 -5.58 -3.54 30.92
CA PRO A 308 -6.08 -3.13 29.63
C PRO A 308 -7.24 -2.13 29.73
N LEU A 309 -7.23 -1.11 28.89
CA LEU A 309 -8.32 -0.15 28.71
C LEU A 309 -9.05 -0.39 27.40
N THR A 310 -8.31 -0.44 26.32
CA THR A 310 -8.86 -0.65 24.97
C THR A 310 -7.77 -1.16 24.01
N GLU A 311 -8.20 -1.78 22.92
CA GLU A 311 -7.34 -2.20 21.82
C GLU A 311 -7.90 -1.70 20.48
N TYR A 312 -7.01 -1.29 19.60
CA TYR A 312 -7.34 -0.91 18.22
C TYR A 312 -6.72 -1.89 17.25
N VAL A 313 -7.56 -2.40 16.37
CA VAL A 313 -7.20 -3.47 15.45
C VAL A 313 -7.35 -2.97 14.02
N THR A 314 -6.27 -2.98 13.27
CA THR A 314 -6.25 -2.69 11.84
C THR A 314 -5.89 -3.95 11.07
N SER A 315 -6.77 -4.41 10.18
CA SER A 315 -6.55 -5.61 9.39
C SER A 315 -5.48 -5.40 8.31
N ILE A 316 -4.79 -6.49 7.92
CA ILE A 316 -3.90 -6.45 6.74
C ILE A 316 -4.69 -6.07 5.48
N GLY A 317 -5.95 -6.48 5.37
CA GLY A 317 -6.82 -6.13 4.25
C GLY A 317 -6.99 -4.62 4.07
N ASP A 318 -7.23 -3.88 5.16
CA ASP A 318 -7.30 -2.42 5.14
C ASP A 318 -5.95 -1.82 4.71
N CYS A 319 -4.83 -2.35 5.23
CA CYS A 319 -3.49 -1.90 4.86
C CYS A 319 -3.19 -2.15 3.37
N LEU A 320 -3.58 -3.31 2.84
CA LEU A 320 -3.43 -3.64 1.42
C LEU A 320 -4.25 -2.68 0.55
N GLN A 321 -5.50 -2.40 0.90
CA GLN A 321 -6.35 -1.47 0.16
C GLN A 321 -5.75 -0.06 0.13
N ARG A 322 -5.36 0.48 1.28
CA ARG A 322 -4.73 1.80 1.37
C ARG A 322 -3.41 1.86 0.59
N THR A 323 -2.62 0.79 0.64
CA THR A 323 -1.35 0.67 -0.08
C THR A 323 -1.54 0.62 -1.59
N ASN A 324 -2.41 -0.23 -2.08
CA ASN A 324 -2.53 -0.52 -3.51
C ASN A 324 -3.51 0.41 -4.22
N LYS A 325 -4.69 0.64 -3.65
CA LYS A 325 -5.75 1.45 -4.25
C LYS A 325 -5.44 2.94 -4.15
N ASP A 326 -5.05 3.42 -2.95
CA ASP A 326 -4.81 4.85 -2.70
C ASP A 326 -3.33 5.24 -2.79
N SER A 327 -2.45 4.25 -2.97
CA SER A 327 -0.99 4.46 -3.01
C SER A 327 -0.41 5.04 -1.71
N PHE A 328 -1.05 4.76 -0.56
CA PHE A 328 -0.65 5.33 0.71
C PHE A 328 0.73 4.81 1.14
N GLY A 329 1.72 5.72 1.22
CA GLY A 329 3.13 5.39 1.48
C GLY A 329 3.35 4.82 2.87
N LEU A 330 2.76 5.43 3.90
CA LEU A 330 2.91 5.01 5.29
C LEU A 330 2.49 3.55 5.50
N ALA A 331 1.38 3.11 4.88
CA ALA A 331 0.93 1.73 5.00
C ALA A 331 1.93 0.73 4.39
N ALA A 332 2.53 1.08 3.26
CA ALA A 332 3.58 0.25 2.65
C ALA A 332 4.84 0.19 3.52
N GLU A 333 5.30 1.32 4.04
CA GLU A 333 6.51 1.38 4.88
C GLU A 333 6.31 0.67 6.22
N ALA A 334 5.13 0.82 6.83
CA ALA A 334 4.82 0.12 8.08
C ALA A 334 4.80 -1.41 7.88
N MET A 335 4.17 -1.91 6.81
CA MET A 335 4.24 -3.34 6.45
C MET A 335 5.67 -3.78 6.16
N PHE A 336 6.44 -2.96 5.45
CA PHE A 336 7.84 -3.25 5.13
C PHE A 336 8.71 -3.40 6.41
N LYS A 337 8.62 -2.43 7.33
CA LYS A 337 9.34 -2.53 8.62
C LYS A 337 8.79 -3.69 9.46
N ARG A 338 7.47 -3.95 9.44
CA ARG A 338 6.86 -5.06 10.17
C ARG A 338 7.37 -6.43 9.70
N LEU A 339 7.58 -6.60 8.40
CA LEU A 339 8.25 -7.78 7.86
C LEU A 339 9.67 -7.95 8.42
N GLY A 340 10.37 -6.85 8.64
CA GLY A 340 11.70 -6.84 9.24
C GLY A 340 11.77 -7.40 10.66
N VAL A 341 10.69 -7.37 11.43
CA VAL A 341 10.63 -7.99 12.78
C VAL A 341 10.94 -9.49 12.73
N GLN A 342 10.58 -10.17 11.64
CA GLN A 342 10.81 -11.60 11.48
C GLN A 342 12.26 -11.92 11.08
N SER A 343 12.98 -10.94 10.54
CA SER A 343 14.36 -11.12 10.05
C SER A 343 15.42 -11.02 11.15
N ASP A 344 15.07 -10.53 12.33
CA ASP A 344 15.98 -10.38 13.47
C ASP A 344 15.33 -10.98 14.73
N PRO A 345 15.53 -12.29 14.98
CA PRO A 345 14.95 -12.99 16.12
C PRO A 345 15.40 -12.43 17.48
N ASP A 346 16.58 -11.83 17.53
CA ASP A 346 17.19 -11.35 18.79
C ASP A 346 16.62 -9.98 19.19
N ARG A 347 16.48 -9.06 18.23
CA ARG A 347 15.99 -7.70 18.51
C ARG A 347 14.47 -7.59 18.47
N LYS A 348 13.78 -8.44 17.69
CA LYS A 348 12.32 -8.40 17.46
C LYS A 348 11.81 -7.01 17.09
N GLN A 349 12.65 -6.22 16.43
CA GLN A 349 12.39 -4.82 16.08
C GLN A 349 12.43 -4.64 14.56
N GLY A 350 11.40 -4.02 14.03
CA GLY A 350 11.28 -3.79 12.60
C GLY A 350 12.14 -2.62 12.13
N SER A 351 12.82 -2.81 10.99
CA SER A 351 13.71 -1.82 10.37
C SER A 351 13.60 -1.86 8.85
N TRP A 352 14.10 -0.83 8.17
CA TRP A 352 14.25 -0.88 6.71
C TRP A 352 15.24 -1.95 6.27
N GLU A 353 16.35 -2.15 6.99
CA GLU A 353 17.31 -3.20 6.69
C GLU A 353 16.66 -4.58 6.77
N GLY A 354 15.86 -4.84 7.82
CA GLY A 354 15.14 -6.09 7.98
C GLY A 354 14.13 -6.32 6.87
N GLY A 355 13.32 -5.30 6.54
CA GLY A 355 12.37 -5.35 5.42
C GLY A 355 13.04 -5.60 4.08
N GLN A 356 14.18 -4.97 3.82
CA GLN A 356 14.99 -5.19 2.62
C GLN A 356 15.45 -6.65 2.50
N LYS A 357 15.94 -7.26 3.60
CA LYS A 357 16.35 -8.67 3.63
C LYS A 357 15.18 -9.59 3.25
N VAL A 358 14.01 -9.36 3.85
CA VAL A 358 12.81 -10.18 3.59
C VAL A 358 12.36 -10.05 2.14
N LEU A 359 12.20 -8.82 1.62
CA LEU A 359 11.73 -8.63 0.24
C LEU A 359 12.75 -9.15 -0.79
N SER A 360 14.04 -8.98 -0.53
CA SER A 360 15.08 -9.54 -1.41
C SER A 360 15.03 -11.07 -1.41
N GLY A 361 14.82 -11.69 -0.24
CA GLY A 361 14.62 -13.15 -0.11
C GLY A 361 13.37 -13.61 -0.87
N TYR A 362 12.26 -12.86 -0.75
CA TYR A 362 11.01 -13.14 -1.45
C TYR A 362 11.21 -13.16 -2.98
N LEU A 363 11.83 -12.12 -3.54
CA LEU A 363 12.09 -12.05 -4.98
C LEU A 363 13.01 -13.18 -5.46
N ARG A 364 14.07 -13.52 -4.71
CA ARG A 364 14.94 -14.67 -5.01
C ARG A 364 14.15 -15.98 -5.01
N GLY A 365 13.28 -16.18 -4.03
CA GLY A 365 12.41 -17.36 -3.94
C GLY A 365 11.50 -17.52 -5.16
N LEU A 366 11.10 -16.41 -5.77
CA LEU A 366 10.35 -16.39 -7.04
C LEU A 366 11.25 -16.54 -8.29
N GLY A 367 12.55 -16.77 -8.13
CA GLY A 367 13.50 -16.92 -9.23
C GLY A 367 13.81 -15.61 -9.97
N VAL A 368 13.68 -14.45 -9.31
CA VAL A 368 14.13 -13.16 -9.85
C VAL A 368 15.63 -13.02 -9.63
N GLU A 369 16.37 -12.68 -10.67
CA GLU A 369 17.82 -12.52 -10.60
C GLU A 369 18.21 -11.22 -9.88
N GLU A 370 19.35 -11.22 -9.15
CA GLU A 370 19.84 -10.06 -8.39
C GLU A 370 19.99 -8.78 -9.22
N ARG A 371 20.32 -8.89 -10.49
CA ARG A 371 20.45 -7.74 -11.40
C ARG A 371 19.11 -7.06 -11.72
N GLU A 372 17.98 -7.70 -11.39
CA GLU A 372 16.64 -7.24 -11.74
C GLU A 372 15.99 -6.40 -10.65
N PHE A 373 16.57 -6.32 -9.46
CA PHE A 373 16.01 -5.55 -8.36
C PHE A 373 17.08 -4.89 -7.46
N VAL A 374 16.70 -3.79 -6.88
CA VAL A 374 17.34 -3.16 -5.70
C VAL A 374 16.19 -2.69 -4.82
N ILE A 375 16.18 -3.15 -3.58
CA ILE A 375 15.17 -2.78 -2.59
C ILE A 375 15.78 -1.76 -1.64
N ALA A 376 15.24 -0.57 -1.57
CA ALA A 376 15.63 0.47 -0.61
C ALA A 376 14.51 0.68 0.41
N ASP A 377 13.28 0.99 -0.04
CA ASP A 377 12.11 1.22 0.80
C ASP A 377 10.90 0.40 0.33
N GLY A 378 9.82 0.41 1.11
CA GLY A 378 8.59 -0.34 0.81
C GLY A 378 7.60 0.40 -0.09
N SER A 379 7.67 1.71 -0.15
CA SER A 379 6.68 2.54 -0.87
C SER A 379 7.08 2.91 -2.30
N GLY A 380 8.37 2.84 -2.61
CA GLY A 380 8.94 3.29 -3.88
C GLY A 380 9.19 4.80 -3.94
N LEU A 381 9.26 5.48 -2.80
CA LEU A 381 9.65 6.89 -2.72
C LEU A 381 11.16 7.06 -2.97
N SER A 382 11.96 6.15 -2.44
CA SER A 382 13.40 6.10 -2.71
C SER A 382 13.69 5.97 -4.21
N ARG A 383 14.55 6.83 -4.71
CA ARG A 383 15.02 6.75 -6.10
C ARG A 383 16.07 5.68 -6.33
N ASP A 384 16.49 4.99 -5.27
CA ASP A 384 17.46 3.88 -5.33
C ASP A 384 16.77 2.54 -5.64
N ASN A 385 15.46 2.43 -5.42
CA ASN A 385 14.70 1.24 -5.80
C ASN A 385 14.85 0.93 -7.30
N ARG A 386 15.03 -0.35 -7.62
CA ARG A 386 15.00 -0.89 -8.99
C ARG A 386 14.14 -2.14 -9.01
N LEU A 387 13.33 -2.27 -10.05
CA LEU A 387 12.60 -3.50 -10.37
C LEU A 387 12.51 -3.65 -11.88
N SER A 388 12.54 -4.89 -12.35
CA SER A 388 12.24 -5.22 -13.74
C SER A 388 10.74 -5.51 -13.93
N ALA A 389 10.25 -5.47 -15.15
CA ALA A 389 8.90 -5.92 -15.48
C ALA A 389 8.75 -7.44 -15.25
N ASN A 390 9.83 -8.21 -15.45
CA ASN A 390 9.87 -9.63 -15.13
C ASN A 390 9.64 -9.86 -13.62
N ALA A 391 10.33 -9.13 -12.75
CA ALA A 391 10.17 -9.25 -11.30
C ALA A 391 8.71 -9.00 -10.88
N LEU A 392 8.10 -7.92 -11.35
CA LEU A 392 6.72 -7.57 -11.01
C LEU A 392 5.69 -8.58 -11.56
N THR A 393 5.87 -9.07 -12.78
CA THR A 393 4.96 -10.08 -13.34
C THR A 393 5.13 -11.43 -12.66
N ARG A 394 6.34 -11.83 -12.20
CA ARG A 394 6.53 -13.03 -11.39
C ARG A 394 5.79 -12.95 -10.06
N VAL A 395 5.87 -11.81 -9.35
CA VAL A 395 5.10 -11.57 -8.13
C VAL A 395 3.60 -11.68 -8.39
N LEU A 396 3.09 -11.04 -9.44
CA LEU A 396 1.66 -11.08 -9.77
C LEU A 396 1.19 -12.48 -10.19
N MET A 397 2.00 -13.22 -10.94
CA MET A 397 1.70 -14.62 -11.32
C MET A 397 1.69 -15.55 -10.10
N HIS A 398 2.65 -15.39 -9.19
CA HIS A 398 2.69 -16.14 -7.94
C HIS A 398 1.43 -15.91 -7.11
N LEU A 399 1.01 -14.66 -6.95
CA LEU A 399 -0.24 -14.30 -6.27
C LEU A 399 -1.46 -14.91 -6.99
N ALA A 400 -1.49 -14.85 -8.34
CA ALA A 400 -2.61 -15.35 -9.13
C ALA A 400 -2.78 -16.88 -9.04
N ALA A 401 -1.70 -17.61 -8.76
CA ALA A 401 -1.74 -19.05 -8.49
C ALA A 401 -2.10 -19.40 -7.04
N GLY A 402 -2.07 -18.44 -6.12
CA GLY A 402 -2.31 -18.64 -4.69
C GLY A 402 -3.77 -18.53 -4.27
N ALA A 403 -4.11 -19.10 -3.11
CA ALA A 403 -5.47 -19.07 -2.54
C ALA A 403 -5.95 -17.63 -2.20
N ASP A 404 -5.05 -16.72 -1.92
CA ASP A 404 -5.37 -15.35 -1.52
C ASP A 404 -5.47 -14.37 -2.70
N TRP A 405 -5.49 -14.87 -3.94
CA TRP A 405 -5.55 -14.02 -5.14
C TRP A 405 -6.74 -13.08 -5.14
N GLU A 406 -7.95 -13.57 -4.88
CA GLU A 406 -9.15 -12.72 -4.87
C GLU A 406 -9.06 -11.65 -3.79
N PHE A 407 -8.52 -12.00 -2.62
CA PHE A 407 -8.30 -11.06 -1.53
C PHE A 407 -7.29 -9.97 -1.91
N TYR A 408 -6.13 -10.35 -2.46
CA TYR A 408 -5.13 -9.39 -2.93
C TYR A 408 -5.64 -8.52 -4.07
N LYS A 409 -6.26 -9.14 -5.07
CA LYS A 409 -6.80 -8.48 -6.27
C LYS A 409 -7.81 -7.38 -5.92
N SER A 410 -8.64 -7.61 -4.89
CA SER A 410 -9.62 -6.63 -4.41
C SER A 410 -8.99 -5.35 -3.87
N SER A 411 -7.73 -5.39 -3.47
CA SER A 411 -6.96 -4.23 -2.99
C SER A 411 -6.44 -3.33 -4.10
N LEU A 412 -6.41 -3.79 -5.35
CA LEU A 412 -5.92 -2.99 -6.48
C LEU A 412 -6.93 -1.91 -6.89
N ALA A 413 -6.44 -0.80 -7.42
CA ALA A 413 -7.27 0.23 -8.00
C ALA A 413 -7.89 -0.26 -9.31
N VAL A 414 -9.14 0.14 -9.60
CA VAL A 414 -9.91 -0.33 -10.76
C VAL A 414 -10.07 0.81 -11.78
N GLY A 415 -9.59 0.59 -12.98
CA GLY A 415 -9.63 1.57 -14.07
C GLY A 415 -11.04 2.08 -14.38
N GLY A 416 -11.21 3.40 -14.38
CA GLY A 416 -12.48 4.08 -14.61
C GLY A 416 -13.48 4.03 -13.45
N LEU A 417 -13.10 3.43 -12.29
CA LEU A 417 -14.00 3.24 -11.15
C LEU A 417 -13.47 3.80 -9.84
N ASP A 418 -12.24 3.49 -9.47
CA ASP A 418 -11.70 3.90 -8.16
C ASP A 418 -10.18 4.04 -8.10
N GLY A 419 -9.70 4.57 -6.99
CA GLY A 419 -8.30 4.68 -6.65
C GLY A 419 -7.49 5.52 -7.62
N THR A 420 -6.18 5.28 -7.68
CA THR A 420 -5.24 6.11 -8.47
C THR A 420 -5.41 6.02 -9.98
N ILE A 421 -6.29 5.17 -10.48
CA ILE A 421 -6.60 5.02 -11.91
C ILE A 421 -8.09 5.22 -12.24
N GLU A 422 -8.86 5.86 -11.34
CA GLU A 422 -10.28 6.18 -11.55
C GLU A 422 -10.53 7.03 -12.80
N ASN A 423 -9.61 7.94 -13.13
CA ASN A 423 -9.67 8.82 -14.29
C ASN A 423 -8.95 8.24 -15.53
N HIS A 424 -8.56 6.95 -15.49
CA HIS A 424 -7.96 6.20 -16.58
C HIS A 424 -8.87 5.04 -16.96
N PHE A 425 -8.87 4.65 -18.23
CA PHE A 425 -9.73 3.54 -18.72
C PHE A 425 -11.23 3.77 -18.50
N TRP A 426 -11.70 5.03 -18.51
CA TRP A 426 -13.07 5.42 -18.21
C TRP A 426 -14.06 5.10 -19.34
N GLU A 427 -13.56 4.89 -20.57
CA GLU A 427 -14.39 4.52 -21.70
C GLU A 427 -15.08 3.18 -21.46
N ARG A 428 -16.36 3.07 -21.82
CA ARG A 428 -17.23 1.91 -21.53
C ARG A 428 -16.56 0.56 -21.83
N LYS A 429 -15.78 0.48 -22.93
CA LYS A 429 -15.06 -0.70 -23.36
C LYS A 429 -13.97 -1.17 -22.39
N TYR A 430 -13.32 -0.25 -21.66
CA TYR A 430 -12.16 -0.52 -20.80
C TYR A 430 -12.47 -0.46 -19.31
N ARG A 431 -13.59 0.19 -18.96
CA ARG A 431 -13.99 0.43 -17.56
C ARG A 431 -14.16 -0.88 -16.80
N GLY A 432 -13.50 -0.98 -15.65
CA GLY A 432 -13.55 -2.16 -14.78
C GLY A 432 -12.69 -3.35 -15.25
N ARG A 433 -12.01 -3.24 -16.41
CA ARG A 433 -11.19 -4.32 -16.96
C ARG A 433 -9.73 -4.29 -16.54
N VAL A 434 -9.26 -3.19 -15.95
CA VAL A 434 -7.86 -3.01 -15.51
C VAL A 434 -7.83 -2.86 -14.01
N LEU A 435 -7.20 -3.78 -13.31
CA LEU A 435 -6.97 -3.76 -11.86
C LEU A 435 -5.47 -3.58 -11.64
N ALA A 436 -5.02 -2.40 -11.21
CA ALA A 436 -3.59 -2.15 -11.26
C ALA A 436 -3.11 -1.15 -10.20
N LYS A 437 -1.81 -1.23 -9.92
CA LYS A 437 -1.06 -0.24 -9.15
C LYS A 437 -0.37 0.72 -10.10
N SER A 438 -0.64 2.01 -9.96
CA SER A 438 0.07 3.05 -10.67
C SER A 438 1.34 3.48 -9.92
N GLY A 439 2.33 3.98 -10.65
CA GLY A 439 3.54 4.58 -10.11
C GLY A 439 3.87 5.92 -10.76
N TYR A 440 4.14 6.92 -9.90
CA TYR A 440 4.53 8.26 -10.33
C TYR A 440 5.56 8.88 -9.39
N ILE A 441 6.71 9.23 -9.92
CA ILE A 441 7.64 10.22 -9.39
C ILE A 441 8.19 11.02 -10.58
N GLN A 442 8.93 12.09 -10.34
CA GLN A 442 9.52 12.89 -11.41
C GLN A 442 10.33 12.03 -12.39
N ALA A 443 10.01 12.12 -13.68
CA ALA A 443 10.61 11.37 -14.78
C ALA A 443 10.38 9.84 -14.74
N VAL A 444 9.42 9.35 -13.95
CA VAL A 444 9.04 7.93 -13.87
C VAL A 444 7.52 7.77 -13.99
N ARG A 445 7.09 6.80 -14.79
CA ARG A 445 5.71 6.32 -14.88
C ARG A 445 5.71 4.81 -14.82
N ALA A 446 4.75 4.23 -14.12
CA ALA A 446 4.60 2.79 -14.04
C ALA A 446 3.12 2.40 -13.92
N LEU A 447 2.79 1.23 -14.44
CA LEU A 447 1.50 0.58 -14.24
C LEU A 447 1.71 -0.92 -14.29
N SER A 448 1.26 -1.64 -13.25
CA SER A 448 1.37 -3.10 -13.18
C SER A 448 0.15 -3.68 -12.47
N GLY A 449 -0.32 -4.83 -12.91
CA GLY A 449 -1.52 -5.46 -12.36
C GLY A 449 -2.11 -6.51 -13.28
N LEU A 450 -3.45 -6.57 -13.28
CA LEU A 450 -4.26 -7.49 -14.07
C LEU A 450 -5.03 -6.72 -15.14
N VAL A 451 -5.12 -7.26 -16.33
CA VAL A 451 -6.04 -6.83 -17.38
C VAL A 451 -6.95 -7.99 -17.77
N ARG A 452 -8.26 -7.75 -17.77
CA ARG A 452 -9.30 -8.70 -18.14
C ARG A 452 -9.71 -8.49 -19.58
N THR A 453 -9.73 -9.57 -20.35
CA THR A 453 -10.19 -9.58 -21.72
C THR A 453 -11.29 -10.61 -21.92
N ASP A 454 -11.90 -10.66 -23.07
CA ASP A 454 -12.92 -11.67 -23.38
C ASP A 454 -12.29 -13.05 -23.66
N SER A 455 -10.96 -13.10 -23.92
CA SER A 455 -10.19 -14.32 -24.16
C SER A 455 -9.39 -14.81 -22.94
N GLY A 456 -9.48 -14.16 -21.79
CA GLY A 456 -8.77 -14.54 -20.57
C GLY A 456 -8.14 -13.34 -19.85
N ASP A 457 -7.53 -13.62 -18.71
CA ASP A 457 -6.88 -12.64 -17.85
C ASP A 457 -5.36 -12.62 -18.08
N TYR A 458 -4.77 -11.43 -18.06
CA TYR A 458 -3.33 -11.23 -18.23
C TYR A 458 -2.76 -10.38 -17.10
N VAL A 459 -1.68 -10.84 -16.46
CA VAL A 459 -0.87 -9.96 -15.62
C VAL A 459 0.09 -9.16 -16.50
N PHE A 460 0.30 -7.91 -16.12
CA PHE A 460 1.20 -7.04 -16.86
C PHE A 460 2.01 -6.12 -15.95
N SER A 461 3.17 -5.71 -16.45
CA SER A 461 3.98 -4.63 -15.87
C SER A 461 4.58 -3.81 -16.99
N ILE A 462 4.43 -2.48 -16.92
CA ILE A 462 5.07 -1.53 -17.83
C ILE A 462 5.68 -0.41 -16.99
N LEU A 463 7.00 -0.38 -16.97
CA LEU A 463 7.81 0.65 -16.30
C LEU A 463 8.43 1.57 -17.34
N ALA A 464 8.43 2.87 -17.08
CA ALA A 464 8.99 3.89 -17.96
C ALA A 464 9.83 4.89 -17.16
N ASN A 465 11.13 4.95 -17.42
CA ASN A 465 12.06 5.93 -16.84
C ASN A 465 12.51 6.94 -17.89
N LYS A 466 13.04 8.09 -17.46
CA LYS A 466 13.26 9.27 -18.31
C LYS A 466 11.96 9.71 -19.02
N ALA A 467 10.83 9.51 -18.35
CA ALA A 467 9.50 9.66 -18.88
C ALA A 467 9.03 11.12 -18.87
N GLY A 468 8.60 11.61 -20.03
CA GLY A 468 7.86 12.87 -20.17
C GLY A 468 6.34 12.66 -20.04
N SER A 469 5.57 13.70 -20.39
CA SER A 469 4.09 13.71 -20.28
C SER A 469 3.39 12.62 -21.11
N GLY A 470 3.93 12.24 -22.26
CA GLY A 470 3.34 11.23 -23.16
C GLY A 470 3.50 9.78 -22.70
N ALA A 471 4.39 9.49 -21.75
CA ALA A 471 4.67 8.12 -21.32
C ALA A 471 3.46 7.46 -20.65
N ARG A 472 2.68 8.20 -19.87
CA ARG A 472 1.46 7.68 -19.23
C ARG A 472 0.42 7.26 -20.27
N THR A 473 0.15 8.13 -21.23
CA THR A 473 -0.79 7.83 -22.34
C THR A 473 -0.34 6.61 -23.15
N ALA A 474 0.98 6.45 -23.36
CA ALA A 474 1.51 5.29 -24.07
C ALA A 474 1.30 3.99 -23.27
N ILE A 475 1.51 4.00 -21.95
CA ILE A 475 1.23 2.85 -21.08
C ILE A 475 -0.26 2.50 -21.13
N ASP A 476 -1.15 3.47 -20.95
CA ASP A 476 -2.60 3.24 -20.98
C ASP A 476 -3.03 2.70 -22.36
N SER A 477 -2.47 3.23 -23.46
CA SER A 477 -2.75 2.74 -24.81
C SER A 477 -2.26 1.32 -25.06
N ALA A 478 -1.09 0.95 -24.50
CA ALA A 478 -0.58 -0.42 -24.60
C ALA A 478 -1.51 -1.42 -23.88
N VAL A 479 -1.97 -1.07 -22.67
CA VAL A 479 -2.93 -1.91 -21.92
C VAL A 479 -4.28 -2.00 -22.64
N LYS A 480 -4.80 -0.90 -23.18
CA LYS A 480 -6.03 -0.90 -23.99
C LYS A 480 -5.89 -1.82 -25.21
N THR A 481 -4.71 -1.85 -25.83
CA THR A 481 -4.43 -2.72 -26.99
C THR A 481 -4.56 -4.22 -26.62
N VAL A 482 -4.21 -4.61 -25.40
CA VAL A 482 -4.41 -5.99 -24.91
C VAL A 482 -5.90 -6.33 -24.81
N ILE A 483 -6.72 -5.42 -24.29
CA ILE A 483 -8.18 -5.61 -24.21
C ILE A 483 -8.79 -5.71 -25.61
N ASP A 484 -8.35 -4.84 -26.53
CA ASP A 484 -8.84 -4.82 -27.90
C ASP A 484 -8.47 -6.09 -28.68
N TRP A 485 -7.29 -6.62 -28.43
CA TRP A 485 -6.81 -7.87 -29.03
C TRP A 485 -7.58 -9.07 -28.48
N GLY A 486 -7.79 -9.15 -27.17
CA GLY A 486 -8.51 -10.25 -26.51
C GLY A 486 -10.03 -10.23 -26.75
N ALA A 487 -10.58 -9.19 -27.35
CA ALA A 487 -12.01 -9.14 -27.73
C ALA A 487 -12.34 -9.98 -28.99
N GLY A 488 -11.33 -10.46 -29.71
CA GLY A 488 -11.53 -11.25 -30.95
C GLY A 488 -12.11 -10.44 -32.12
N PRO A 489 -12.06 -10.96 -33.35
CA PRO A 489 -12.69 -10.34 -34.51
C PRO A 489 -14.22 -10.48 -34.42
N GLY A 490 -14.95 -9.42 -34.14
CA GLY A 490 -16.41 -9.43 -34.25
C GLY A 490 -17.20 -8.70 -33.17
N VAL A 491 -16.62 -8.33 -32.04
CA VAL A 491 -17.32 -7.58 -31.00
C VAL A 491 -17.27 -6.07 -31.35
N ARG A 492 -18.33 -5.55 -31.99
CA ARG A 492 -18.58 -4.10 -32.09
C ARG A 492 -19.33 -3.69 -30.83
N TYR A 493 -18.74 -2.82 -30.01
CA TYR A 493 -19.36 -2.23 -28.83
C TYR A 493 -20.19 -1.00 -29.19
#